data_360a48f9058a9b9aa5c4123fe0cad5ef
#
_entry.id   360a48f9058a9b9aa5c4123fe0cad5ef
#
_cell.length_a   1.000
_cell.length_b   1.000
_cell.length_c   1.000
_cell.angle_alpha   90.00
_cell.angle_beta   90.00
_cell.angle_gamma   90.00
#
_symmetry.space_group_name_H-M   'P 1'
#
loop_
_entity.id
_entity.type
_entity.pdbx_description
1 polymer ?
#
loop_
_entity_poly.entity_id
_entity_poly.type
_entity_poly.pdbx_seq_one_letter_code
_entity_poly.pdbx_strand_id
1 'polypeptide(L)'
;SKKDLQNCQNENKELTANYQATKEKLAATEARLAALQEQLSGTQKDYAKLQNSLDKSLSNASQNNVSIEKLVDQINESNQYIRHLVEVKSKSDSLNMVLTNNLTRSLSKEEMKEVDVQVLKGVVYISLADNMLYQSGSYEVNSRAQETLSKIAKIIQDYKDYDVLIEGNTDNVPVSTTSAKMKNIRNNWDL
;
A
#
# COMPACT_ATOMS: atom_id res chain seq x y z
N SER A 1 -4.48 110.96 12.70
CA SER A 1 -4.43 111.70 11.43
C SER A 1 -4.86 110.78 10.27
N LYS A 2 -5.05 111.36 9.05
CA LYS A 2 -5.43 110.64 7.85
C LYS A 2 -4.41 109.48 7.53
N LYS A 3 -3.15 109.71 7.84
CA LYS A 3 -2.04 108.81 7.67
C LYS A 3 -2.10 107.58 8.64
N ASP A 4 -2.50 107.81 9.88
CA ASP A 4 -2.65 106.75 10.90
C ASP A 4 -3.84 105.91 10.58
N LEU A 5 -4.91 106.42 10.04
CA LEU A 5 -6.05 105.66 9.57
C LEU A 5 -5.67 104.73 8.38
N GLN A 6 -4.86 105.24 7.47
CA GLN A 6 -4.40 104.52 6.28
C GLN A 6 -3.43 103.42 6.68
N ASN A 7 -2.53 103.67 7.63
CA ASN A 7 -1.65 102.61 8.18
C ASN A 7 -2.46 101.49 8.88
N CYS A 8 -3.41 101.85 9.74
CA CYS A 8 -4.28 100.91 10.41
C CYS A 8 -5.10 100.04 9.42
N GLN A 9 -5.59 100.69 8.35
CA GLN A 9 -6.30 99.97 7.28
C GLN A 9 -5.39 98.96 6.52
N ASN A 10 -4.12 99.36 6.26
CA ASN A 10 -3.16 98.48 5.61
C ASN A 10 -2.77 97.27 6.51
N GLU A 11 -2.48 97.58 7.81
CA GLU A 11 -2.21 96.53 8.81
C GLU A 11 -3.37 95.52 8.94
N ASN A 12 -4.61 96.10 8.95
CA ASN A 12 -5.80 95.21 9.03
C ASN A 12 -5.99 94.33 7.79
N LYS A 13 -5.68 94.86 6.58
CA LYS A 13 -5.68 94.07 5.35
C LYS A 13 -4.61 92.95 5.39
N GLU A 14 -3.40 93.29 5.82
CA GLU A 14 -2.31 92.37 5.94
C GLU A 14 -2.63 91.28 6.99
N LEU A 15 -3.14 91.62 8.15
CA LEU A 15 -3.57 90.72 9.18
C LEU A 15 -4.68 89.77 8.68
N THR A 16 -5.66 90.31 7.94
CA THR A 16 -6.74 89.51 7.36
C THR A 16 -6.22 88.52 6.32
N ALA A 17 -5.28 88.93 5.46
CA ALA A 17 -4.65 88.08 4.49
C ALA A 17 -3.83 86.94 5.18
N ASN A 18 -3.06 87.29 6.22
CA ASN A 18 -2.29 86.32 7.01
C ASN A 18 -3.18 85.37 7.77
N TYR A 19 -4.29 85.86 8.32
CA TYR A 19 -5.29 84.96 8.96
C TYR A 19 -5.89 84.01 7.98
N GLN A 20 -6.29 84.42 6.78
CA GLN A 20 -6.86 83.60 5.75
C GLN A 20 -5.83 82.52 5.27
N ALA A 21 -4.60 82.98 5.00
CA ALA A 21 -3.51 82.03 4.59
C ALA A 21 -3.20 80.97 5.68
N THR A 22 -3.22 81.37 6.96
CA THR A 22 -3.01 80.49 8.09
C THR A 22 -4.15 79.49 8.22
N LYS A 23 -5.40 79.95 8.05
CA LYS A 23 -6.60 79.07 8.06
C LYS A 23 -6.57 78.03 6.94
N GLU A 24 -6.15 78.44 5.74
CA GLU A 24 -5.98 77.48 4.61
C GLU A 24 -4.89 76.47 4.87
N LYS A 25 -3.74 76.86 5.41
CA LYS A 25 -2.66 75.97 5.82
C LYS A 25 -3.12 75.05 6.92
N LEU A 26 -3.88 75.50 7.88
CA LEU A 26 -4.42 74.64 8.94
C LEU A 26 -5.36 73.59 8.36
N ALA A 27 -6.32 73.96 7.53
CA ALA A 27 -7.24 73.05 6.88
C ALA A 27 -6.52 71.96 6.02
N ALA A 28 -5.51 72.43 5.25
CA ALA A 28 -4.68 71.47 4.46
C ALA A 28 -3.89 70.50 5.34
N THR A 29 -3.39 70.99 6.50
CA THR A 29 -2.63 70.14 7.43
C THR A 29 -3.55 69.13 8.14
N GLU A 30 -4.74 69.55 8.53
CA GLU A 30 -5.77 68.65 9.12
C GLU A 30 -6.20 67.59 8.13
N ALA A 31 -6.43 67.91 6.85
CA ALA A 31 -6.76 66.99 5.82
C ALA A 31 -5.61 65.92 5.59
N ARG A 32 -4.36 66.41 5.60
CA ARG A 32 -3.19 65.52 5.49
C ARG A 32 -3.05 64.62 6.70
N LEU A 33 -3.29 65.13 7.91
CA LEU A 33 -3.28 64.33 9.14
C LEU A 33 -4.33 63.20 9.08
N ALA A 34 -5.54 63.53 8.66
CA ALA A 34 -6.62 62.56 8.52
C ALA A 34 -6.25 61.46 7.50
N ALA A 35 -5.70 61.82 6.35
CA ALA A 35 -5.24 60.86 5.34
C ALA A 35 -4.12 59.94 5.85
N LEU A 36 -3.16 60.50 6.60
CA LEU A 36 -2.09 59.72 7.22
C LEU A 36 -2.62 58.76 8.29
N GLN A 37 -3.58 59.15 9.08
CA GLN A 37 -4.23 58.32 10.08
C GLN A 37 -4.98 57.15 9.43
N GLU A 38 -5.69 57.42 8.34
CA GLU A 38 -6.36 56.37 7.55
C GLU A 38 -5.35 55.39 6.96
N GLN A 39 -4.27 55.88 6.36
CA GLN A 39 -3.19 55.04 5.82
C GLN A 39 -2.54 54.20 6.91
N LEU A 40 -2.26 54.78 8.07
CA LEU A 40 -1.68 54.04 9.21
C LEU A 40 -2.62 52.92 9.67
N SER A 41 -3.90 53.19 9.81
CA SER A 41 -4.90 52.19 10.18
C SER A 41 -5.01 51.09 9.14
N GLY A 42 -4.96 51.41 7.84
CA GLY A 42 -4.92 50.43 6.76
C GLY A 42 -3.69 49.53 6.86
N THR A 43 -2.51 50.14 7.01
CA THR A 43 -1.24 49.39 7.13
C THR A 43 -1.23 48.48 8.35
N GLN A 44 -1.76 48.94 9.49
CA GLN A 44 -1.87 48.09 10.70
C GLN A 44 -2.78 46.87 10.47
N LYS A 45 -3.91 47.04 9.78
CA LYS A 45 -4.81 45.92 9.43
C LYS A 45 -4.14 44.92 8.50
N ASP A 46 -3.40 45.43 7.51
CA ASP A 46 -2.70 44.54 6.56
C ASP A 46 -1.55 43.79 7.22
N TYR A 47 -0.83 44.46 8.15
CA TYR A 47 0.19 43.79 8.96
C TYR A 47 -0.41 42.68 9.81
N ALA A 48 -1.55 42.90 10.48
CA ALA A 48 -2.23 41.88 11.27
C ALA A 48 -2.71 40.71 10.42
N LYS A 49 -3.21 40.95 9.19
CA LYS A 49 -3.57 39.89 8.25
C LYS A 49 -2.38 39.06 7.82
N LEU A 50 -1.25 39.73 7.52
CA LEU A 50 -0.01 39.05 7.11
C LEU A 50 0.51 38.19 8.24
N GLN A 51 0.52 38.66 9.47
CA GLN A 51 0.92 37.93 10.65
C GLN A 51 0.05 36.67 10.84
N ASN A 52 -1.27 36.81 10.77
CA ASN A 52 -2.18 35.65 10.85
C ASN A 52 -1.96 34.63 9.73
N SER A 53 -1.65 35.08 8.51
CA SER A 53 -1.35 34.21 7.38
C SER A 53 -0.04 33.47 7.58
N LEU A 54 0.97 34.15 8.13
CA LEU A 54 2.26 33.55 8.46
C LEU A 54 2.08 32.45 9.54
N ASP A 55 1.34 32.76 10.62
CA ASP A 55 1.10 31.79 11.71
C ASP A 55 0.36 30.56 11.20
N LYS A 56 -0.63 30.74 10.33
CA LYS A 56 -1.31 29.61 9.66
C LYS A 56 -0.36 28.79 8.81
N SER A 57 0.51 29.44 8.02
CA SER A 57 1.48 28.77 7.17
C SER A 57 2.50 27.97 7.98
N LEU A 58 2.98 28.52 9.09
CA LEU A 58 3.88 27.83 10.02
C LEU A 58 3.22 26.62 10.68
N SER A 59 1.96 26.78 11.12
CA SER A 59 1.18 25.68 11.68
C SER A 59 0.98 24.54 10.66
N ASN A 60 0.62 24.87 9.42
CA ASN A 60 0.47 23.89 8.35
C ASN A 60 1.80 23.20 8.03
N ALA A 61 2.91 23.94 7.98
CA ALA A 61 4.23 23.36 7.75
C ALA A 61 4.62 22.38 8.87
N SER A 62 4.37 22.73 10.13
CA SER A 62 4.59 21.84 11.26
C SER A 62 3.75 20.56 11.17
N GLN A 63 2.47 20.68 10.82
CA GLN A 63 1.55 19.56 10.67
C GLN A 63 1.94 18.63 9.52
N ASN A 64 2.43 19.22 8.42
CA ASN A 64 2.98 18.46 7.29
C ASN A 64 4.23 17.68 7.68
N ASN A 65 5.14 18.24 8.48
CA ASN A 65 6.32 17.53 8.96
C ASN A 65 5.96 16.32 9.81
N VAL A 66 5.00 16.45 10.74
CA VAL A 66 4.49 15.32 11.53
C VAL A 66 3.87 14.25 10.64
N SER A 67 3.17 14.65 9.59
CA SER A 67 2.59 13.70 8.63
C SER A 67 3.68 12.97 7.82
N ILE A 68 4.74 13.67 7.43
CA ILE A 68 5.89 13.08 6.73
C ILE A 68 6.61 12.07 7.63
N GLU A 69 6.85 12.40 8.90
CA GLU A 69 7.45 11.46 9.86
C GLU A 69 6.62 10.17 9.97
N LYS A 70 5.30 10.29 10.13
CA LYS A 70 4.41 9.12 10.15
C LYS A 70 4.49 8.28 8.86
N LEU A 71 4.54 8.93 7.71
CA LEU A 71 4.67 8.23 6.42
C LEU A 71 6.01 7.51 6.30
N VAL A 72 7.09 8.12 6.77
CA VAL A 72 8.43 7.48 6.82
C VAL A 72 8.40 6.24 7.71
N ASP A 73 7.78 6.31 8.88
CA ASP A 73 7.64 5.18 9.79
C ASP A 73 6.82 4.04 9.14
N GLN A 74 5.69 4.37 8.51
CA GLN A 74 4.87 3.39 7.78
C GLN A 74 5.64 2.74 6.61
N ILE A 75 6.45 3.50 5.89
CA ILE A 75 7.31 2.97 4.82
C ILE A 75 8.35 2.00 5.41
N ASN A 76 8.96 2.34 6.54
CA ASN A 76 9.94 1.49 7.21
C ASN A 76 9.31 0.17 7.68
N GLU A 77 8.13 0.22 8.31
CA GLU A 77 7.37 -0.98 8.70
C GLU A 77 7.00 -1.84 7.48
N SER A 78 6.49 -1.21 6.42
CA SER A 78 6.15 -1.91 5.17
C SER A 78 7.38 -2.59 4.55
N ASN A 79 8.52 -1.92 4.54
CA ASN A 79 9.76 -2.47 4.03
C ASN A 79 10.25 -3.67 4.86
N GLN A 80 10.11 -3.63 6.19
CA GLN A 80 10.43 -4.77 7.05
C GLN A 80 9.52 -5.95 6.76
N TYR A 81 8.23 -5.71 6.60
CA TYR A 81 7.26 -6.73 6.24
C TYR A 81 7.54 -7.36 4.86
N ILE A 82 7.84 -6.53 3.86
CA ILE A 82 8.23 -7.01 2.52
C ILE A 82 9.48 -7.89 2.59
N ARG A 83 10.51 -7.47 3.32
CA ARG A 83 11.73 -8.27 3.50
C ARG A 83 11.42 -9.64 4.12
N HIS A 84 10.58 -9.66 5.14
CA HIS A 84 10.15 -10.91 5.77
C HIS A 84 9.41 -11.82 4.78
N LEU A 85 8.46 -11.27 4.00
CA LEU A 85 7.74 -12.04 2.97
C LEU A 85 8.67 -12.60 1.89
N VAL A 86 9.66 -11.81 1.44
CA VAL A 86 10.65 -12.26 0.45
C VAL A 86 11.50 -13.39 1.01
N GLU A 87 11.92 -13.29 2.27
CA GLU A 87 12.70 -14.33 2.94
C GLU A 87 11.90 -15.63 3.08
N VAL A 88 10.66 -15.57 3.58
CA VAL A 88 9.76 -16.73 3.71
C VAL A 88 9.51 -17.38 2.35
N LYS A 89 9.23 -16.56 1.33
CA LYS A 89 9.03 -17.07 -0.04
C LYS A 89 10.28 -17.75 -0.59
N SER A 90 11.44 -17.13 -0.45
CA SER A 90 12.71 -17.70 -0.92
C SER A 90 13.02 -19.03 -0.24
N LYS A 91 12.77 -19.12 1.07
CA LYS A 91 12.93 -20.37 1.83
C LYS A 91 11.97 -21.47 1.33
N SER A 92 10.72 -21.13 1.11
CA SER A 92 9.71 -22.06 0.56
C SER A 92 10.10 -22.54 -0.85
N ASP A 93 10.50 -21.63 -1.74
CA ASP A 93 10.92 -21.96 -3.11
C ASP A 93 12.16 -22.90 -3.09
N SER A 94 13.13 -22.66 -2.20
CA SER A 94 14.30 -23.51 -2.02
C SER A 94 13.92 -24.91 -1.53
N LEU A 95 13.05 -25.03 -0.54
CA LEU A 95 12.57 -26.29 -0.01
C LEU A 95 11.83 -27.09 -1.08
N ASN A 96 10.94 -26.47 -1.85
CA ASN A 96 10.21 -27.11 -2.95
C ASN A 96 11.17 -27.64 -4.01
N MET A 97 12.21 -26.88 -4.35
CA MET A 97 13.23 -27.32 -5.30
C MET A 97 14.03 -28.54 -4.80
N VAL A 98 14.42 -28.56 -3.52
CA VAL A 98 15.11 -29.68 -2.91
C VAL A 98 14.21 -30.92 -2.87
N LEU A 99 12.95 -30.77 -2.46
CA LEU A 99 11.97 -31.86 -2.46
C LEU A 99 11.78 -32.44 -3.86
N THR A 100 11.55 -31.61 -4.86
CA THR A 100 11.38 -32.03 -6.26
C THR A 100 12.60 -32.75 -6.77
N ASN A 101 13.81 -32.25 -6.49
CA ASN A 101 15.06 -32.92 -6.87
C ASN A 101 15.21 -34.31 -6.19
N ASN A 102 14.86 -34.41 -4.92
CA ASN A 102 14.94 -35.69 -4.19
C ASN A 102 13.92 -36.71 -4.74
N LEU A 103 12.70 -36.27 -5.02
CA LEU A 103 11.68 -37.10 -5.68
C LEU A 103 12.17 -37.57 -7.04
N THR A 104 12.62 -36.68 -7.91
CA THR A 104 13.08 -37.01 -9.26
C THR A 104 14.30 -37.97 -9.25
N ARG A 105 15.24 -37.78 -8.31
CA ARG A 105 16.42 -38.66 -8.19
C ARG A 105 16.11 -40.06 -7.64
N SER A 106 15.05 -40.17 -6.87
CA SER A 106 14.66 -41.46 -6.25
C SER A 106 13.83 -42.33 -7.16
N LEU A 107 13.30 -41.78 -8.25
CA LEU A 107 12.54 -42.48 -9.26
C LEU A 107 13.47 -42.98 -10.38
N SER A 108 13.22 -44.21 -10.85
CA SER A 108 13.88 -44.75 -12.04
C SER A 108 13.39 -44.03 -13.32
N LYS A 109 14.11 -44.21 -14.41
CA LYS A 109 13.70 -43.63 -15.72
C LYS A 109 12.35 -44.14 -16.20
N GLU A 110 12.00 -45.33 -15.84
CA GLU A 110 10.71 -45.97 -16.16
C GLU A 110 9.59 -45.38 -15.30
N GLU A 111 9.83 -45.19 -14.00
CA GLU A 111 8.88 -44.56 -13.08
C GLU A 111 8.65 -43.07 -13.44
N MET A 112 9.68 -42.38 -13.86
CA MET A 112 9.55 -40.93 -14.32
C MET A 112 8.68 -40.78 -15.58
N LYS A 113 8.36 -41.81 -16.31
CA LYS A 113 7.39 -41.73 -17.42
C LYS A 113 5.94 -41.76 -16.94
N GLU A 114 5.73 -42.28 -15.74
CA GLU A 114 4.43 -42.55 -15.14
C GLU A 114 4.15 -41.64 -13.93
N VAL A 115 5.19 -40.92 -13.43
CA VAL A 115 5.10 -39.98 -12.32
C VAL A 115 5.57 -38.60 -12.80
N ASP A 116 4.69 -37.63 -12.75
CA ASP A 116 5.01 -36.23 -13.05
C ASP A 116 5.12 -35.42 -11.77
N VAL A 117 6.21 -34.68 -11.61
CA VAL A 117 6.47 -33.84 -10.44
C VAL A 117 6.63 -32.39 -10.88
N GLN A 118 5.71 -31.54 -10.50
CA GLN A 118 5.67 -30.12 -10.86
C GLN A 118 5.57 -29.22 -9.64
N VAL A 119 6.17 -28.04 -9.70
CA VAL A 119 6.00 -26.98 -8.70
C VAL A 119 5.15 -25.87 -9.30
N LEU A 120 3.94 -25.70 -8.79
CA LEU A 120 3.03 -24.66 -9.22
C LEU A 120 2.61 -23.81 -8.01
N LYS A 121 2.84 -22.50 -8.08
CA LYS A 121 2.43 -21.52 -7.04
C LYS A 121 2.89 -21.88 -5.62
N GLY A 122 4.07 -22.49 -5.49
CA GLY A 122 4.60 -22.88 -4.18
C GLY A 122 4.10 -24.22 -3.64
N VAL A 123 3.35 -24.97 -4.44
CA VAL A 123 2.87 -26.33 -4.11
C VAL A 123 3.57 -27.34 -5.02
N VAL A 124 4.03 -28.44 -4.46
CA VAL A 124 4.60 -29.57 -5.21
C VAL A 124 3.46 -30.53 -5.55
N TYR A 125 3.20 -30.69 -6.83
CA TYR A 125 2.22 -31.61 -7.36
C TYR A 125 2.94 -32.90 -7.81
N ILE A 126 2.45 -34.05 -7.37
CA ILE A 126 2.92 -35.38 -7.79
C ILE A 126 1.73 -36.07 -8.45
N SER A 127 1.77 -36.14 -9.76
CA SER A 127 0.70 -36.79 -10.54
C SER A 127 1.16 -38.16 -10.99
N LEU A 128 0.30 -39.14 -10.82
CA LEU A 128 0.55 -40.56 -11.17
C LEU A 128 -0.35 -40.95 -12.35
N ALA A 129 0.19 -41.61 -13.34
CA ALA A 129 -0.58 -42.05 -14.49
C ALA A 129 -1.63 -43.08 -14.08
N ASP A 130 -2.84 -43.00 -14.63
CA ASP A 130 -3.97 -43.87 -14.25
C ASP A 130 -3.67 -45.36 -14.41
N ASN A 131 -3.00 -45.74 -15.50
CA ASN A 131 -2.62 -47.12 -15.79
C ASN A 131 -1.52 -47.67 -14.89
N MET A 132 -0.83 -46.80 -14.15
CA MET A 132 0.17 -47.20 -13.17
C MET A 132 -0.47 -47.65 -11.86
N LEU A 133 -1.47 -46.96 -11.38
CA LEU A 133 -2.05 -47.15 -10.04
C LEU A 133 -2.96 -48.37 -9.98
N TYR A 134 -3.88 -48.49 -10.91
CA TYR A 134 -4.95 -49.48 -10.86
C TYR A 134 -5.04 -50.28 -12.16
N GLN A 135 -5.57 -51.47 -12.05
CA GLN A 135 -6.05 -52.21 -13.21
C GLN A 135 -7.46 -51.76 -13.56
N SER A 136 -7.81 -51.80 -14.83
CA SER A 136 -9.15 -51.43 -15.27
C SER A 136 -10.23 -52.19 -14.49
N GLY A 137 -11.15 -51.49 -13.90
CA GLY A 137 -12.24 -52.03 -13.08
C GLY A 137 -11.79 -52.55 -11.71
N SER A 138 -10.67 -52.04 -11.16
CA SER A 138 -10.18 -52.40 -9.84
C SER A 138 -9.82 -51.14 -9.04
N TYR A 139 -10.09 -51.16 -7.73
CA TYR A 139 -9.66 -50.16 -6.76
C TYR A 139 -8.37 -50.56 -6.02
N GLU A 140 -7.86 -51.80 -6.30
CA GLU A 140 -6.64 -52.30 -5.66
C GLU A 140 -5.42 -51.68 -6.34
N VAL A 141 -4.54 -51.08 -5.55
CA VAL A 141 -3.26 -50.53 -6.03
C VAL A 141 -2.36 -51.70 -6.44
N ASN A 142 -1.84 -51.68 -7.67
CA ASN A 142 -0.97 -52.72 -8.15
C ASN A 142 0.41 -52.69 -7.46
N SER A 143 1.12 -53.86 -7.46
CA SER A 143 2.39 -54.01 -6.74
C SER A 143 3.47 -53.05 -7.20
N ARG A 144 3.55 -52.71 -8.49
CA ARG A 144 4.52 -51.77 -9.04
C ARG A 144 4.26 -50.36 -8.54
N ALA A 145 2.99 -49.95 -8.49
CA ALA A 145 2.60 -48.66 -7.93
C ALA A 145 2.89 -48.57 -6.43
N GLN A 146 2.69 -49.65 -5.68
CA GLN A 146 3.02 -49.71 -4.25
C GLN A 146 4.50 -49.45 -3.98
N GLU A 147 5.42 -49.98 -4.82
CA GLU A 147 6.85 -49.71 -4.69
C GLU A 147 7.18 -48.25 -4.93
N THR A 148 6.64 -47.65 -5.98
CA THR A 148 6.85 -46.22 -6.30
C THR A 148 6.24 -45.32 -5.23
N LEU A 149 5.01 -45.60 -4.78
CA LEU A 149 4.36 -44.83 -3.69
C LEU A 149 5.15 -44.95 -2.38
N SER A 150 5.75 -46.13 -2.09
CA SER A 150 6.59 -46.28 -0.90
C SER A 150 7.86 -45.43 -0.95
N LYS A 151 8.47 -45.27 -2.12
CA LYS A 151 9.62 -44.36 -2.30
C LYS A 151 9.21 -42.92 -2.08
N ILE A 152 8.10 -42.49 -2.69
CA ILE A 152 7.54 -41.13 -2.54
C ILE A 152 7.21 -40.86 -1.06
N ALA A 153 6.52 -41.81 -0.40
CA ALA A 153 6.14 -41.65 1.00
C ALA A 153 7.36 -41.51 1.93
N LYS A 154 8.43 -42.29 1.71
CA LYS A 154 9.67 -42.14 2.49
C LYS A 154 10.29 -40.74 2.36
N ILE A 155 10.30 -40.19 1.14
CA ILE A 155 10.85 -38.85 0.90
C ILE A 155 9.99 -37.83 1.61
N ILE A 156 8.67 -37.89 1.45
CA ILE A 156 7.75 -36.93 2.07
C ILE A 156 7.86 -36.95 3.60
N GLN A 157 8.07 -38.11 4.22
CA GLN A 157 8.25 -38.26 5.67
C GLN A 157 9.42 -37.43 6.23
N ASP A 158 10.44 -37.16 5.43
CA ASP A 158 11.57 -36.32 5.82
C ASP A 158 11.23 -34.82 5.87
N TYR A 159 10.10 -34.44 5.28
CA TYR A 159 9.64 -33.04 5.19
C TYR A 159 8.44 -32.78 6.12
N LYS A 160 8.70 -32.76 7.43
CA LYS A 160 7.68 -32.67 8.48
C LYS A 160 6.86 -31.35 8.48
N ASP A 161 7.38 -30.32 7.85
CA ASP A 161 6.75 -29.00 7.77
C ASP A 161 5.78 -28.88 6.57
N TYR A 162 5.55 -29.97 5.81
CA TYR A 162 4.63 -30.00 4.69
C TYR A 162 3.35 -30.75 5.04
N ASP A 163 2.23 -30.15 4.68
CA ASP A 163 0.94 -30.83 4.64
C ASP A 163 0.81 -31.61 3.33
N VAL A 164 0.30 -32.82 3.41
CA VAL A 164 0.09 -33.71 2.24
C VAL A 164 -1.40 -33.85 2.00
N LEU A 165 -1.84 -33.44 0.81
CA LEU A 165 -3.19 -33.70 0.32
C LEU A 165 -3.15 -34.78 -0.74
N ILE A 166 -3.95 -35.83 -0.57
CA ILE A 166 -4.15 -36.89 -1.56
C ILE A 166 -5.49 -36.66 -2.22
N GLU A 167 -5.48 -36.52 -3.54
CA GLU A 167 -6.66 -36.38 -4.37
C GLU A 167 -6.82 -37.56 -5.29
N GLY A 168 -7.94 -38.24 -5.20
CA GLY A 168 -8.32 -39.36 -6.09
C GLY A 168 -9.37 -38.87 -7.09
N ASN A 169 -9.15 -39.18 -8.36
CA ASN A 169 -10.11 -38.86 -9.42
C ASN A 169 -10.60 -40.15 -10.06
N THR A 170 -11.87 -40.18 -10.45
CA THR A 170 -12.47 -41.28 -11.23
C THR A 170 -13.09 -40.70 -12.50
N ASP A 171 -13.26 -41.53 -13.53
CA ASP A 171 -13.95 -41.16 -14.74
C ASP A 171 -15.48 -41.02 -14.52
N ASN A 172 -16.19 -40.67 -15.56
CA ASN A 172 -17.65 -40.50 -15.54
C ASN A 172 -18.38 -41.81 -15.94
N VAL A 173 -17.66 -42.90 -16.14
CA VAL A 173 -18.26 -44.20 -16.47
C VAL A 173 -18.80 -44.81 -15.20
N PRO A 174 -20.10 -45.17 -15.13
CA PRO A 174 -20.65 -45.83 -13.94
C PRO A 174 -19.97 -47.14 -13.61
N VAL A 175 -19.68 -47.36 -12.33
CA VAL A 175 -19.11 -48.65 -11.88
C VAL A 175 -20.05 -49.78 -12.17
N SER A 176 -19.55 -50.86 -12.81
CA SER A 176 -20.32 -52.06 -13.06
C SER A 176 -20.33 -52.92 -11.79
N THR A 177 -21.50 -53.02 -11.17
CA THR A 177 -21.74 -53.85 -9.95
C THR A 177 -21.74 -55.35 -10.22
N THR A 178 -21.56 -55.80 -11.47
CA THR A 178 -21.59 -57.23 -11.90
C THR A 178 -20.31 -57.98 -11.54
N SER A 179 -19.24 -57.31 -11.18
CA SER A 179 -17.98 -57.95 -10.78
C SER A 179 -18.03 -58.38 -9.33
N ALA A 180 -17.63 -59.63 -9.03
CA ALA A 180 -17.55 -60.16 -7.67
C ALA A 180 -16.61 -59.33 -6.75
N LYS A 181 -15.64 -58.61 -7.33
CA LYS A 181 -14.70 -57.73 -6.63
C LYS A 181 -15.33 -56.40 -6.21
N MET A 182 -16.45 -55.98 -6.81
CA MET A 182 -17.11 -54.67 -6.62
C MET A 182 -18.39 -54.77 -5.76
N LYS A 183 -18.60 -55.84 -5.01
CA LYS A 183 -19.86 -56.09 -4.24
C LYS A 183 -20.23 -54.96 -3.26
N ASN A 184 -19.26 -54.21 -2.77
CA ASN A 184 -19.47 -53.16 -1.79
C ASN A 184 -19.43 -51.73 -2.39
N ILE A 185 -19.19 -51.62 -3.71
CA ILE A 185 -19.05 -50.35 -4.43
C ILE A 185 -20.32 -50.12 -5.25
N ARG A 186 -21.05 -49.04 -4.95
CA ARG A 186 -22.33 -48.75 -5.58
C ARG A 186 -22.22 -47.72 -6.68
N ASN A 187 -21.25 -46.85 -6.59
CA ASN A 187 -21.01 -45.76 -7.52
C ASN A 187 -19.53 -45.33 -7.47
N ASN A 188 -19.13 -44.43 -8.34
CA ASN A 188 -17.76 -43.93 -8.46
C ASN A 188 -17.23 -43.22 -7.22
N TRP A 189 -18.09 -42.80 -6.29
CA TRP A 189 -17.69 -42.17 -5.00
C TRP A 189 -17.30 -43.21 -3.93
N ASP A 190 -17.66 -44.46 -4.15
CA ASP A 190 -17.32 -45.55 -3.24
C ASP A 190 -15.97 -46.21 -3.62
N LEU A 191 -15.38 -45.78 -4.76
CA LEU A 191 -14.07 -46.18 -5.24
C LEU A 191 -12.95 -45.47 -4.50
#